data_b1b926764edda8ccad9af622802c3603
#
_entry.id   b1b926764edda8ccad9af622802c3603
#
_cell.length_a   1.000
_cell.length_b   1.000
_cell.length_c   1.000
_cell.angle_alpha   90.00
_cell.angle_beta   90.00
_cell.angle_gamma   90.00
#
_symmetry.space_group_name_H-M   'P 1'
#
loop_
_entity.id
_entity.type
_entity.pdbx_description
1 polymer ?
#
loop_
_entity_poly.entity_id
_entity_poly.type
_entity_poly.pdbx_seq_one_letter_code
_entity_poly.pdbx_strand_id
1 'polypeptide(L)'
;MADDTARGGTPGISGGRAAARRAGARTVRRTRYLLAFLLAVTVTLGTVLVGNAVSSAATYPQVCDKFGSRGVGGKYVAQNNKWGTDAQQCITPFDTGFSLDVAKGTNNSGPSSYPSLYRGCVYGYCTPGSTNIFPAPVKTLGTLRSTFSTSGPTVGGTNQYNTAYDIWFDPNPKQAGRNTGAEMMIWMNRTSWVQPIGKPYYDVNIGGQVYTVWYGKIDLPVISYVKKIPTTSVTNLPLDAFVKDATARGVVKTAWYVTSVQAGFEPWTGGQGLRVSNFSVLRNGA
;
A
#
# COMPACT_ATOMS: atom_id res chain seq x y z
N MET A 1 32.62 52.77 11.89
CA MET A 1 33.88 52.81 11.10
C MET A 1 33.56 51.99 9.88
N ALA A 2 33.10 52.63 8.87
CA ALA A 2 33.87 53.26 7.78
C ALA A 2 34.54 52.17 6.96
N ASP A 3 34.37 51.93 5.75
CA ASP A 3 34.04 52.71 4.53
C ASP A 3 34.65 51.85 3.43
N ASP A 4 34.40 51.79 2.28
CA ASP A 4 33.68 52.45 1.20
C ASP A 4 34.17 51.87 -0.14
N THR A 5 33.33 52.03 -1.12
CA THR A 5 33.62 52.30 -2.53
C THR A 5 34.33 51.23 -3.38
N ALA A 6 34.05 51.09 -4.64
CA ALA A 6 33.10 51.58 -5.61
C ALA A 6 33.54 51.13 -7.01
N ARG A 7 32.56 51.04 -7.94
CA ARG A 7 32.64 51.38 -9.38
C ARG A 7 33.56 50.49 -10.26
N GLY A 8 33.19 50.15 -11.40
CA GLY A 8 32.36 50.55 -12.51
C GLY A 8 32.92 49.86 -13.72
N GLY A 9 32.23 49.63 -14.72
CA GLY A 9 31.90 50.36 -15.88
C GLY A 9 31.68 49.43 -17.07
N THR A 10 30.57 49.59 -17.72
CA THR A 10 30.37 49.33 -19.15
C THR A 10 31.09 50.37 -19.98
N PRO A 11 31.35 50.18 -21.24
CA PRO A 11 30.49 50.19 -22.41
C PRO A 11 30.95 49.20 -23.52
N GLY A 12 30.27 48.85 -24.56
CA GLY A 12 29.32 49.49 -25.43
C GLY A 12 29.67 49.29 -26.89
N ILE A 13 28.65 49.07 -27.69
CA ILE A 13 28.46 49.54 -29.07
C ILE A 13 29.14 48.81 -30.24
N SER A 14 28.34 48.46 -31.17
CA SER A 14 28.05 48.73 -32.59
C SER A 14 28.26 47.50 -33.46
N GLY A 15 27.39 47.12 -34.34
CA GLY A 15 26.67 47.87 -35.34
C GLY A 15 27.14 47.38 -36.69
N GLY A 16 26.24 46.86 -37.51
CA GLY A 16 26.63 46.48 -38.88
C GLY A 16 25.46 45.93 -39.70
N ARG A 17 24.72 46.80 -40.33
CA ARG A 17 23.79 46.53 -41.45
C ARG A 17 24.53 46.36 -42.76
N ALA A 18 23.99 45.52 -43.66
CA ALA A 18 23.87 45.72 -45.10
C ALA A 18 23.31 44.46 -45.74
N ALA A 19 22.16 44.47 -46.28
CA ALA A 19 21.63 44.99 -47.52
C ALA A 19 21.86 44.05 -48.72
N ALA A 20 20.75 43.46 -49.11
CA ALA A 20 20.15 43.29 -50.40
C ALA A 20 20.99 43.01 -51.67
N ARG A 21 20.54 42.02 -52.43
CA ARG A 21 20.25 42.25 -53.84
C ARG A 21 19.39 41.15 -54.47
N ARG A 22 18.45 41.63 -55.29
CA ARG A 22 17.50 40.92 -56.15
C ARG A 22 18.15 40.49 -57.47
N ALA A 23 17.68 39.41 -58.05
CA ALA A 23 17.46 39.24 -59.52
C ALA A 23 16.81 37.84 -59.65
N GLY A 24 15.70 37.62 -60.27
CA GLY A 24 15.04 38.20 -61.41
C GLY A 24 14.98 37.20 -62.53
N ALA A 25 13.77 36.66 -62.79
CA ALA A 25 13.17 36.23 -64.06
C ALA A 25 13.74 35.02 -64.83
N ARG A 26 13.02 34.08 -65.27
CA ARG A 26 12.04 34.07 -66.36
C ARG A 26 11.43 32.73 -66.64
N THR A 27 10.18 32.75 -66.93
CA THR A 27 9.22 31.83 -67.49
C THR A 27 9.70 31.00 -68.68
N VAL A 28 9.39 29.72 -68.72
CA VAL A 28 9.04 29.02 -69.98
C VAL A 28 7.92 27.97 -69.70
N ARG A 29 6.82 28.21 -70.33
CA ARG A 29 5.69 27.28 -70.51
C ARG A 29 6.12 26.06 -71.34
N ARG A 30 5.77 24.88 -70.93
CA ARG A 30 5.44 23.77 -71.83
C ARG A 30 4.38 22.88 -71.24
N THR A 31 3.22 22.98 -71.84
CA THR A 31 2.02 22.12 -71.72
C THR A 31 2.37 20.73 -72.28
N ARG A 32 2.20 19.71 -71.51
CA ARG A 32 1.98 18.35 -72.02
C ARG A 32 0.98 17.65 -71.14
N TYR A 33 -0.18 17.31 -71.74
CA TYR A 33 -1.21 16.45 -71.20
C TYR A 33 -0.70 15.03 -71.03
N LEU A 34 -0.84 14.48 -69.84
CA LEU A 34 -0.77 13.05 -69.63
C LEU A 34 -1.87 12.69 -68.62
N LEU A 35 -2.75 11.84 -69.09
CA LEU A 35 -3.83 11.19 -68.31
C LEU A 35 -3.24 10.54 -67.07
N ALA A 36 -3.66 10.94 -65.88
CA ALA A 36 -3.42 10.20 -64.66
C ALA A 36 -4.66 9.44 -64.24
N PHE A 37 -4.56 8.16 -64.28
CA PHE A 37 -5.53 7.21 -63.67
C PHE A 37 -5.62 7.53 -62.18
N LEU A 38 -6.80 7.96 -61.72
CA LEU A 38 -7.15 8.03 -60.31
C LEU A 38 -7.45 6.61 -59.80
N LEU A 39 -6.46 5.98 -59.20
CA LEU A 39 -6.68 4.86 -58.28
C LEU A 39 -7.12 5.45 -56.94
N ALA A 40 -8.42 5.42 -56.67
CA ALA A 40 -8.93 5.69 -55.33
C ALA A 40 -8.60 4.52 -54.41
N VAL A 41 -7.51 4.67 -53.65
CA VAL A 41 -7.23 3.78 -52.51
C VAL A 41 -8.09 4.27 -51.35
N THR A 42 -9.21 3.61 -51.13
CA THR A 42 -9.99 3.76 -49.90
C THR A 42 -9.25 3.09 -48.76
N VAL A 43 -8.46 3.88 -48.02
CA VAL A 43 -7.94 3.45 -46.72
C VAL A 43 -9.10 3.48 -45.74
N THR A 44 -9.73 2.34 -45.50
CA THR A 44 -10.62 2.15 -44.37
C THR A 44 -9.76 2.17 -43.10
N LEU A 45 -9.72 3.31 -42.39
CA LEU A 45 -9.24 3.38 -41.03
C LEU A 45 -10.19 2.54 -40.15
N GLY A 46 -9.85 1.28 -40.00
CA GLY A 46 -10.45 0.46 -38.94
C GLY A 46 -9.96 1.01 -37.59
N THR A 47 -10.79 1.81 -36.94
CA THR A 47 -10.60 2.12 -35.51
C THR A 47 -10.75 0.81 -34.73
N VAL A 48 -9.63 0.17 -34.40
CA VAL A 48 -9.61 -0.89 -33.38
C VAL A 48 -9.89 -0.18 -32.06
N LEU A 49 -11.16 -0.20 -31.65
CA LEU A 49 -11.54 0.08 -30.29
C LEU A 49 -10.95 -1.04 -29.43
N VAL A 50 -9.74 -0.83 -28.93
CA VAL A 50 -9.22 -1.63 -27.83
C VAL A 50 -10.07 -1.25 -26.62
N GLY A 51 -11.18 -1.93 -26.47
CA GLY A 51 -11.95 -1.90 -25.23
C GLY A 51 -11.04 -2.41 -24.13
N ASN A 52 -10.54 -1.52 -23.29
CA ASN A 52 -10.01 -1.92 -22.01
C ASN A 52 -11.17 -2.59 -21.25
N ALA A 53 -11.25 -3.91 -21.35
CA ALA A 53 -12.08 -4.69 -20.46
C ALA A 53 -11.56 -4.41 -19.05
N VAL A 54 -12.20 -3.54 -18.33
CA VAL A 54 -12.01 -3.41 -16.88
C VAL A 54 -12.52 -4.74 -16.33
N SER A 55 -11.59 -5.67 -16.10
CA SER A 55 -11.90 -6.90 -15.39
C SER A 55 -12.44 -6.49 -14.03
N SER A 56 -13.75 -6.60 -13.82
CA SER A 56 -14.32 -6.44 -12.50
C SER A 56 -13.71 -7.54 -11.63
N ALA A 57 -13.09 -7.14 -10.52
CA ALA A 57 -12.58 -8.09 -9.54
C ALA A 57 -13.70 -9.06 -9.14
N ALA A 58 -13.42 -10.36 -9.12
CA ALA A 58 -14.39 -11.33 -8.68
C ALA A 58 -14.79 -11.04 -7.23
N THR A 59 -16.09 -10.99 -6.97
CA THR A 59 -16.64 -10.84 -5.62
C THR A 59 -17.00 -12.21 -5.06
N TYR A 60 -16.84 -12.37 -3.76
CA TYR A 60 -17.11 -13.61 -3.05
C TYR A 60 -18.32 -13.42 -2.09
N PRO A 61 -18.99 -14.50 -1.68
CA PRO A 61 -20.04 -14.41 -0.69
C PRO A 61 -19.62 -13.66 0.57
N GLN A 62 -20.54 -12.87 1.12
CA GLN A 62 -20.32 -12.12 2.36
C GLN A 62 -20.00 -13.06 3.52
N VAL A 63 -19.12 -12.63 4.41
CA VAL A 63 -18.67 -13.35 5.60
C VAL A 63 -19.08 -12.56 6.83
N CYS A 64 -19.97 -13.12 7.65
CA CYS A 64 -20.49 -12.50 8.87
C CYS A 64 -20.12 -13.27 10.15
N ASP A 65 -19.67 -14.52 10.03
CA ASP A 65 -19.26 -15.32 11.19
C ASP A 65 -18.10 -14.66 11.92
N LYS A 66 -18.07 -14.80 13.23
CA LYS A 66 -17.11 -14.14 14.14
C LYS A 66 -15.66 -14.31 13.69
N PHE A 67 -15.27 -15.52 13.34
CA PHE A 67 -13.94 -15.86 12.81
C PHE A 67 -14.02 -16.43 11.38
N GLY A 68 -15.11 -16.10 10.68
CA GLY A 68 -15.29 -16.49 9.28
C GLY A 68 -14.20 -15.91 8.38
N SER A 69 -13.85 -16.68 7.37
CA SER A 69 -12.82 -16.30 6.40
C SER A 69 -13.10 -16.87 5.01
N ARG A 70 -12.45 -16.30 4.01
CA ARG A 70 -12.58 -16.71 2.60
C ARG A 70 -11.24 -16.57 1.88
N GLY A 71 -10.83 -17.63 1.18
CA GLY A 71 -9.72 -17.58 0.22
C GLY A 71 -10.09 -16.68 -0.96
N VAL A 72 -9.21 -15.77 -1.35
CA VAL A 72 -9.43 -14.79 -2.43
C VAL A 72 -8.19 -14.66 -3.31
N GLY A 73 -8.40 -14.39 -4.61
CA GLY A 73 -7.32 -14.16 -5.57
C GLY A 73 -6.30 -15.30 -5.69
N GLY A 74 -6.63 -16.51 -5.22
CA GLY A 74 -5.74 -17.67 -5.22
C GLY A 74 -4.48 -17.56 -4.34
N LYS A 75 -4.34 -16.47 -3.55
CA LYS A 75 -3.11 -16.16 -2.78
C LYS A 75 -3.37 -15.68 -1.35
N TYR A 76 -4.52 -15.14 -1.08
CA TYR A 76 -4.85 -14.46 0.17
C TYR A 76 -6.04 -15.11 0.85
N VAL A 77 -6.21 -14.76 2.12
CA VAL A 77 -7.44 -15.01 2.86
C VAL A 77 -7.95 -13.69 3.41
N ALA A 78 -9.23 -13.39 3.16
CA ALA A 78 -9.95 -12.34 3.82
C ALA A 78 -10.63 -12.92 5.06
N GLN A 79 -10.50 -12.26 6.21
CA GLN A 79 -11.05 -12.70 7.47
C GLN A 79 -11.84 -11.59 8.16
N ASN A 80 -12.97 -11.96 8.77
CA ASN A 80 -13.82 -11.05 9.55
C ASN A 80 -13.21 -10.75 10.94
N ASN A 81 -12.59 -11.73 11.55
CA ASN A 81 -11.79 -11.66 12.78
C ASN A 81 -12.35 -10.72 13.85
N LYS A 82 -13.59 -11.00 14.29
CA LYS A 82 -14.33 -10.20 15.26
C LYS A 82 -14.22 -10.84 16.65
N TRP A 83 -13.35 -10.31 17.50
CA TRP A 83 -13.05 -10.89 18.82
C TRP A 83 -13.50 -10.01 19.99
N GLY A 84 -13.56 -8.69 19.83
CA GLY A 84 -13.81 -7.72 20.91
C GLY A 84 -15.26 -7.27 21.05
N THR A 85 -16.20 -7.83 20.28
CA THR A 85 -17.63 -7.51 20.34
C THR A 85 -18.48 -8.66 19.83
N ASP A 86 -19.72 -8.75 20.29
CA ASP A 86 -20.73 -9.66 19.73
C ASP A 86 -21.65 -8.96 18.71
N ALA A 87 -21.52 -7.63 18.53
CA ALA A 87 -22.28 -6.88 17.55
C ALA A 87 -22.04 -7.39 16.13
N GLN A 88 -23.01 -7.17 15.25
CA GLN A 88 -22.93 -7.63 13.87
C GLN A 88 -21.78 -6.95 13.10
N GLN A 89 -20.98 -7.76 12.44
CA GLN A 89 -19.95 -7.35 11.50
C GLN A 89 -19.92 -8.28 10.32
N CYS A 90 -19.87 -7.73 9.10
CA CYS A 90 -19.80 -8.49 7.87
C CYS A 90 -18.83 -7.86 6.90
N ILE A 91 -18.05 -8.69 6.21
CA ILE A 91 -17.17 -8.27 5.09
C ILE A 91 -17.62 -8.93 3.80
N THR A 92 -17.51 -8.21 2.68
CA THR A 92 -17.61 -8.79 1.32
C THR A 92 -16.23 -8.82 0.69
N PRO A 93 -15.61 -10.00 0.57
CA PRO A 93 -14.30 -10.15 -0.04
C PRO A 93 -14.32 -10.02 -1.56
N PHE A 94 -13.18 -9.63 -2.14
CA PHE A 94 -12.87 -9.71 -3.57
C PHE A 94 -11.36 -10.00 -3.75
N ASP A 95 -10.88 -10.24 -4.97
CA ASP A 95 -9.57 -10.84 -5.25
C ASP A 95 -8.38 -10.25 -4.47
N THR A 96 -8.33 -8.93 -4.27
CA THR A 96 -7.21 -8.25 -3.61
C THR A 96 -7.65 -7.37 -2.43
N GLY A 97 -8.88 -7.59 -1.94
CA GLY A 97 -9.45 -6.72 -0.92
C GLY A 97 -10.73 -7.25 -0.29
N PHE A 98 -11.37 -6.37 0.44
CA PHE A 98 -12.72 -6.55 0.99
C PHE A 98 -13.36 -5.19 1.29
N SER A 99 -14.68 -5.17 1.39
CA SER A 99 -15.44 -4.08 2.02
C SER A 99 -15.98 -4.53 3.37
N LEU A 100 -15.97 -3.63 4.35
CA LEU A 100 -16.63 -3.80 5.65
C LEU A 100 -18.04 -3.23 5.55
N ASP A 101 -19.00 -4.11 5.23
CA ASP A 101 -20.37 -3.69 4.88
C ASP A 101 -21.25 -3.45 6.10
N VAL A 102 -20.97 -4.15 7.18
CA VAL A 102 -21.64 -4.01 8.47
C VAL A 102 -20.61 -3.93 9.57
N ALA A 103 -20.69 -2.90 10.41
CA ALA A 103 -19.82 -2.72 11.57
C ALA A 103 -20.60 -1.99 12.68
N LYS A 104 -21.33 -2.74 13.50
CA LYS A 104 -22.17 -2.23 14.58
C LYS A 104 -21.49 -2.26 15.94
N GLY A 105 -20.23 -2.71 16.00
CA GLY A 105 -19.46 -2.80 17.23
C GLY A 105 -19.07 -1.45 17.80
N THR A 106 -19.03 -1.37 19.12
CA THR A 106 -18.40 -0.29 19.88
C THR A 106 -17.65 -0.92 21.03
N ASN A 107 -16.37 -0.59 21.14
CA ASN A 107 -15.52 -0.97 22.25
C ASN A 107 -14.63 0.22 22.62
N ASN A 108 -14.85 0.78 23.79
CA ASN A 108 -14.11 1.95 24.25
C ASN A 108 -12.75 1.59 24.91
N SER A 109 -12.48 0.31 25.09
CA SER A 109 -11.27 -0.19 25.77
C SER A 109 -10.23 -0.75 24.82
N GLY A 110 -10.58 -0.95 23.53
CA GLY A 110 -9.72 -1.54 22.52
C GLY A 110 -10.46 -1.78 21.21
N PRO A 111 -9.80 -2.38 20.23
CA PRO A 111 -10.46 -2.73 18.97
C PRO A 111 -11.54 -3.80 19.17
N SER A 112 -12.61 -3.68 18.39
CA SER A 112 -13.71 -4.65 18.35
C SER A 112 -13.35 -5.88 17.51
N SER A 113 -12.44 -5.71 16.55
CA SER A 113 -12.09 -6.72 15.55
C SER A 113 -10.83 -6.30 14.78
N TYR A 114 -10.37 -7.20 13.91
CA TYR A 114 -9.37 -6.89 12.89
C TYR A 114 -9.75 -7.55 11.55
N PRO A 115 -10.81 -7.06 10.85
CA PRO A 115 -11.06 -7.50 9.49
C PRO A 115 -9.86 -7.16 8.61
N SER A 116 -9.32 -8.18 7.94
CA SER A 116 -8.06 -8.06 7.21
C SER A 116 -7.92 -9.06 6.07
N LEU A 117 -6.99 -8.78 5.15
CA LEU A 117 -6.41 -9.82 4.31
C LEU A 117 -5.10 -10.27 4.90
N TYR A 118 -4.74 -11.55 4.65
CA TYR A 118 -3.42 -12.03 4.98
C TYR A 118 -2.81 -12.94 3.91
N ARG A 119 -1.49 -12.98 3.90
CA ARG A 119 -0.65 -13.98 3.21
C ARG A 119 0.27 -14.61 4.23
N GLY A 120 0.37 -15.93 4.21
CA GLY A 120 1.18 -16.70 5.16
C GLY A 120 0.36 -17.70 5.95
N CYS A 121 0.84 -18.06 7.14
CA CYS A 121 0.27 -19.08 7.98
C CYS A 121 -0.31 -18.48 9.27
N VAL A 122 -1.57 -18.77 9.56
CA VAL A 122 -2.31 -18.31 10.74
C VAL A 122 -3.03 -19.51 11.33
N TYR A 123 -2.81 -19.81 12.62
CA TYR A 123 -3.40 -20.97 13.32
C TYR A 123 -3.24 -22.29 12.57
N GLY A 124 -2.06 -22.53 11.96
CA GLY A 124 -1.77 -23.75 11.22
C GLY A 124 -2.30 -23.80 9.79
N TYR A 125 -3.15 -22.86 9.39
CA TYR A 125 -3.61 -22.73 8.01
C TYR A 125 -2.70 -21.77 7.22
N CYS A 126 -2.14 -22.26 6.12
CA CYS A 126 -1.32 -21.46 5.21
C CYS A 126 -2.11 -21.10 3.94
N THR A 127 -2.04 -19.84 3.52
CA THR A 127 -2.69 -19.40 2.28
C THR A 127 -2.10 -20.10 1.06
N PRO A 128 -2.87 -20.31 -0.03
CA PRO A 128 -2.36 -20.97 -1.23
C PRO A 128 -1.08 -20.32 -1.76
N GLY A 129 -0.11 -21.13 -2.15
CA GLY A 129 1.18 -20.65 -2.68
C GLY A 129 2.06 -19.90 -1.68
N SER A 130 1.71 -19.83 -0.40
CA SER A 130 2.53 -19.14 0.60
C SER A 130 3.71 -19.99 1.11
N THR A 131 3.70 -21.30 0.97
CA THR A 131 4.74 -22.20 1.50
C THR A 131 6.14 -21.89 0.97
N ASN A 132 6.27 -21.25 -0.19
CA ASN A 132 7.55 -20.78 -0.72
C ASN A 132 7.94 -19.37 -0.21
N ILE A 133 7.05 -18.70 0.51
CA ILE A 133 7.19 -17.32 0.96
C ILE A 133 7.16 -17.25 2.49
N PHE A 134 6.23 -17.97 3.11
CA PHE A 134 6.01 -18.04 4.55
C PHE A 134 5.77 -19.50 5.02
N PRO A 135 6.19 -19.84 6.25
CA PRO A 135 6.99 -19.04 7.17
C PRO A 135 8.39 -18.74 6.65
N ALA A 136 8.86 -17.50 6.84
CA ALA A 136 10.15 -17.02 6.34
C ALA A 136 11.15 -16.83 7.49
N PRO A 137 12.34 -17.48 7.49
CA PRO A 137 13.32 -17.25 8.52
C PRO A 137 13.75 -15.78 8.56
N VAL A 138 13.70 -15.13 9.73
CA VAL A 138 14.11 -13.73 9.91
C VAL A 138 15.55 -13.52 9.49
N LYS A 139 16.44 -14.47 9.85
CA LYS A 139 17.87 -14.42 9.50
C LYS A 139 18.14 -14.30 8.00
N THR A 140 17.30 -14.90 7.17
CA THR A 140 17.45 -14.95 5.70
C THR A 140 16.21 -14.43 4.99
N LEU A 141 15.54 -13.43 5.58
CA LEU A 141 14.27 -12.91 5.07
C LEU A 141 14.38 -12.40 3.64
N GLY A 142 15.49 -11.74 3.29
CA GLY A 142 15.63 -11.06 2.01
C GLY A 142 14.74 -9.85 1.91
N THR A 143 14.28 -9.53 0.69
CA THR A 143 13.32 -8.43 0.49
C THR A 143 11.90 -8.89 0.80
N LEU A 144 11.17 -8.07 1.56
CA LEU A 144 9.75 -8.24 1.81
C LEU A 144 9.04 -6.93 1.53
N ARG A 145 8.16 -6.92 0.53
CA ARG A 145 7.49 -5.72 0.02
C ARG A 145 5.98 -5.89 0.06
N SER A 146 5.27 -4.80 0.31
CA SER A 146 3.82 -4.79 0.26
C SER A 146 3.27 -3.52 -0.36
N THR A 147 2.16 -3.67 -1.07
CA THR A 147 1.28 -2.58 -1.48
C THR A 147 -0.03 -2.73 -0.72
N PHE A 148 -0.53 -1.63 -0.15
CA PHE A 148 -1.76 -1.63 0.62
C PHE A 148 -2.48 -0.30 0.40
N SER A 149 -3.72 -0.38 -0.08
CA SER A 149 -4.55 0.79 -0.38
C SER A 149 -5.94 0.61 0.22
N THR A 150 -6.43 1.66 0.83
CA THR A 150 -7.71 1.68 1.54
C THR A 150 -8.55 2.88 1.15
N SER A 151 -9.84 2.77 1.35
CA SER A 151 -10.80 3.85 1.27
C SER A 151 -11.90 3.65 2.32
N GLY A 152 -12.74 4.66 2.51
CA GLY A 152 -13.85 4.55 3.45
C GLY A 152 -14.17 5.86 4.17
N PRO A 153 -14.99 5.81 5.20
CA PRO A 153 -15.37 6.97 5.97
C PRO A 153 -14.13 7.61 6.62
N THR A 154 -14.17 8.93 6.74
CA THR A 154 -13.12 9.68 7.45
C THR A 154 -13.03 9.21 8.90
N VAL A 155 -11.80 9.10 9.41
CA VAL A 155 -11.55 8.82 10.83
C VAL A 155 -12.11 9.93 11.69
N GLY A 156 -12.78 9.59 12.78
CA GLY A 156 -13.39 10.53 13.73
C GLY A 156 -14.90 10.39 13.84
N GLY A 157 -15.52 11.17 14.69
CA GLY A 157 -16.96 11.10 14.96
C GLY A 157 -17.36 9.68 15.40
N THR A 158 -18.29 9.07 14.66
CA THR A 158 -18.76 7.70 14.91
C THR A 158 -17.84 6.61 14.33
N ASN A 159 -16.75 6.97 13.63
CA ASN A 159 -15.82 6.05 13.00
C ASN A 159 -14.46 6.14 13.67
N GLN A 160 -14.26 5.30 14.67
CA GLN A 160 -13.03 5.23 15.46
C GLN A 160 -12.28 3.96 15.09
N TYR A 161 -11.19 4.08 14.37
CA TYR A 161 -10.41 2.93 13.89
C TYR A 161 -8.96 3.32 13.60
N ASN A 162 -8.12 2.33 13.44
CA ASN A 162 -6.83 2.45 12.77
C ASN A 162 -6.78 1.57 11.53
N THR A 163 -5.89 1.93 10.63
CA THR A 163 -5.54 1.16 9.43
C THR A 163 -4.12 0.67 9.61
N ALA A 164 -3.91 -0.64 9.62
CA ALA A 164 -2.62 -1.20 9.98
C ALA A 164 -2.27 -2.47 9.20
N TYR A 165 -0.95 -2.69 9.07
CA TYR A 165 -0.38 -4.02 8.96
C TYR A 165 -0.28 -4.64 10.34
N ASP A 166 -0.38 -5.98 10.36
CA ASP A 166 -0.13 -6.84 11.50
C ASP A 166 0.73 -8.02 11.04
N ILE A 167 1.95 -8.10 11.54
CA ILE A 167 2.97 -9.05 11.09
C ILE A 167 3.39 -9.90 12.28
N TRP A 168 3.24 -11.20 12.10
CA TRP A 168 3.42 -12.16 13.18
C TRP A 168 4.71 -12.94 13.07
N PHE A 169 5.29 -13.22 14.24
CA PHE A 169 6.54 -13.97 14.38
C PHE A 169 6.38 -15.15 15.34
N ASP A 170 7.03 -16.26 15.00
CA ASP A 170 7.06 -17.43 15.86
C ASP A 170 8.43 -18.12 15.81
N PRO A 171 8.93 -18.68 16.94
CA PRO A 171 10.10 -19.54 16.94
C PRO A 171 9.89 -20.85 16.18
N ASN A 172 8.64 -21.33 16.09
CA ASN A 172 8.25 -22.56 15.41
C ASN A 172 7.61 -22.24 14.05
N PRO A 173 8.23 -22.62 12.91
CA PRO A 173 7.63 -22.37 11.58
C PRO A 173 6.35 -23.19 11.33
N LYS A 174 6.04 -24.18 12.14
CA LYS A 174 4.85 -25.04 12.04
C LYS A 174 3.85 -24.77 13.15
N GLN A 175 3.84 -23.54 13.70
CA GLN A 175 2.92 -23.19 14.78
C GLN A 175 1.45 -23.36 14.35
N ALA A 176 0.75 -24.28 15.01
CA ALA A 176 -0.65 -24.60 14.71
C ALA A 176 -1.65 -23.74 15.53
N GLY A 177 -1.20 -23.15 16.63
CA GLY A 177 -1.99 -22.28 17.48
C GLY A 177 -1.64 -20.80 17.31
N ARG A 178 -1.90 -20.03 18.36
CA ARG A 178 -1.49 -18.62 18.45
C ARG A 178 0.05 -18.53 18.37
N ASN A 179 0.56 -17.54 17.68
CA ASN A 179 2.00 -17.23 17.67
C ASN A 179 2.48 -16.88 19.07
N THR A 180 3.72 -17.29 19.38
CA THR A 180 4.35 -17.14 20.70
C THR A 180 5.56 -16.23 20.71
N GLY A 181 5.97 -15.73 19.53
CA GLY A 181 7.14 -14.88 19.36
C GLY A 181 6.84 -13.40 19.63
N ALA A 182 6.47 -12.67 18.61
CA ALA A 182 6.13 -11.25 18.69
C ALA A 182 5.09 -10.86 17.67
N GLU A 183 4.45 -9.72 17.92
CA GLU A 183 3.59 -8.99 16.98
C GLU A 183 4.26 -7.68 16.57
N MET A 184 4.25 -7.37 15.29
CA MET A 184 4.75 -6.11 14.75
C MET A 184 3.64 -5.44 13.93
N MET A 185 3.22 -4.26 14.35
CA MET A 185 2.23 -3.48 13.63
C MET A 185 2.86 -2.28 12.91
N ILE A 186 2.29 -1.92 11.75
CA ILE A 186 2.62 -0.68 11.07
C ILE A 186 1.31 0.07 10.85
N TRP A 187 1.09 1.11 11.61
CA TRP A 187 -0.12 1.91 11.59
C TRP A 187 -0.02 3.02 10.55
N MET A 188 -0.85 2.91 9.52
CA MET A 188 -0.90 3.83 8.39
C MET A 188 -1.72 5.07 8.68
N ASN A 189 -2.81 4.90 9.43
CA ASN A 189 -3.76 5.94 9.81
C ASN A 189 -4.47 5.53 11.09
N ARG A 190 -4.97 6.52 11.85
CA ARG A 190 -5.74 6.28 13.07
C ARG A 190 -6.56 7.51 13.47
N THR A 191 -7.57 7.31 14.26
CA THR A 191 -8.21 8.39 15.02
C THR A 191 -7.28 8.89 16.12
N SER A 192 -7.38 10.15 16.50
CA SER A 192 -6.44 10.81 17.44
C SER A 192 -6.31 10.12 18.80
N TRP A 193 -7.38 9.56 19.37
CA TRP A 193 -7.38 8.90 20.68
C TRP A 193 -7.14 7.38 20.61
N VAL A 194 -7.32 6.78 19.45
CA VAL A 194 -6.98 5.38 19.22
C VAL A 194 -5.46 5.23 19.22
N GLN A 195 -4.93 4.35 20.03
CA GLN A 195 -3.49 4.20 20.21
C GLN A 195 -3.05 2.74 20.24
N PRO A 196 -1.82 2.44 19.84
CA PRO A 196 -1.23 1.12 20.00
C PRO A 196 -1.11 0.72 21.48
N ILE A 197 -0.95 -0.57 21.71
CA ILE A 197 -0.59 -1.11 23.01
C ILE A 197 0.74 -0.55 23.47
N GLY A 198 0.81 -0.19 24.76
CA GLY A 198 2.04 0.27 25.38
C GLY A 198 2.21 1.80 25.35
N LYS A 199 3.43 2.25 25.12
CA LYS A 199 3.83 3.65 25.17
C LYS A 199 4.69 4.02 23.97
N PRO A 200 4.64 5.31 23.52
CA PRO A 200 5.56 5.81 22.51
C PRO A 200 6.95 6.03 23.12
N TYR A 201 7.98 5.80 22.33
CA TYR A 201 9.36 6.01 22.77
C TYR A 201 10.09 7.06 21.94
N TYR A 202 10.23 6.87 20.64
CA TYR A 202 11.00 7.75 19.76
C TYR A 202 10.53 7.58 18.31
N ASP A 203 11.01 8.49 17.46
CA ASP A 203 10.76 8.44 16.04
C ASP A 203 11.88 7.73 15.29
N VAL A 204 11.53 7.05 14.21
CA VAL A 204 12.47 6.38 13.31
C VAL A 204 12.12 6.70 11.86
N ASN A 205 13.14 6.83 11.01
CA ASN A 205 12.95 6.93 9.56
C ASN A 205 13.13 5.55 8.93
N ILE A 206 12.09 5.05 8.28
CA ILE A 206 12.12 3.77 7.54
C ILE A 206 11.55 4.03 6.15
N GLY A 207 12.33 3.73 5.11
CA GLY A 207 11.90 3.93 3.73
C GLY A 207 11.58 5.40 3.37
N GLY A 208 12.27 6.37 4.01
CA GLY A 208 12.06 7.80 3.79
C GLY A 208 10.82 8.37 4.50
N GLN A 209 10.16 7.58 5.35
CA GLN A 209 8.98 8.00 6.13
C GLN A 209 9.27 7.91 7.63
N VAL A 210 8.71 8.83 8.39
CA VAL A 210 8.91 8.90 9.85
C VAL A 210 7.75 8.21 10.57
N TYR A 211 8.12 7.37 11.53
CA TYR A 211 7.21 6.62 12.39
C TYR A 211 7.56 6.84 13.86
N THR A 212 6.57 6.99 14.70
CA THR A 212 6.76 6.89 16.16
C THR A 212 6.69 5.42 16.55
N VAL A 213 7.73 4.95 17.23
CA VAL A 213 7.81 3.56 17.72
C VAL A 213 7.15 3.45 19.07
N TRP A 214 6.27 2.46 19.21
CA TRP A 214 5.57 2.09 20.44
C TRP A 214 5.98 0.69 20.88
N TYR A 215 6.10 0.50 22.19
CA TYR A 215 6.31 -0.82 22.79
C TYR A 215 5.21 -1.13 23.79
N GLY A 216 4.72 -2.35 23.69
CA GLY A 216 3.76 -2.91 24.61
C GLY A 216 3.90 -4.41 24.75
N LYS A 217 3.03 -4.99 25.56
CA LYS A 217 2.91 -6.43 25.77
C LYS A 217 1.46 -6.74 26.08
N ILE A 218 0.92 -7.74 25.39
CA ILE A 218 -0.29 -8.44 25.82
C ILE A 218 0.19 -9.86 26.14
N ASP A 219 0.32 -10.82 26.03
CA ASP A 219 0.96 -12.08 26.41
C ASP A 219 2.37 -12.18 25.78
N LEU A 220 2.54 -11.55 24.62
CA LEU A 220 3.78 -11.50 23.87
C LEU A 220 4.20 -10.04 23.60
N PRO A 221 5.48 -9.78 23.26
CA PRO A 221 5.96 -8.45 22.90
C PRO A 221 5.23 -7.91 21.67
N VAL A 222 4.82 -6.63 21.73
CA VAL A 222 4.21 -5.90 20.61
C VAL A 222 5.06 -4.67 20.32
N ILE A 223 5.49 -4.51 19.07
CA ILE A 223 6.13 -3.28 18.57
C ILE A 223 5.24 -2.68 17.48
N SER A 224 4.90 -1.39 17.63
CA SER A 224 4.07 -0.69 16.64
C SER A 224 4.80 0.52 16.09
N TYR A 225 4.75 0.68 14.78
CA TYR A 225 5.29 1.83 14.05
C TYR A 225 4.12 2.70 13.59
N VAL A 226 3.90 3.82 14.24
CA VAL A 226 2.81 4.74 13.91
C VAL A 226 3.31 5.82 12.96
N LYS A 227 2.81 5.83 11.74
CA LYS A 227 3.21 6.79 10.72
C LYS A 227 2.86 8.22 11.13
N LYS A 228 3.84 9.14 11.13
CA LYS A 228 3.66 10.54 11.53
C LYS A 228 2.73 11.32 10.60
N ILE A 229 2.84 11.08 9.30
CA ILE A 229 1.94 11.63 8.28
C ILE A 229 1.01 10.51 7.84
N PRO A 230 -0.26 10.49 8.27
CA PRO A 230 -1.20 9.44 7.90
C PRO A 230 -1.37 9.31 6.40
N THR A 231 -1.66 8.09 5.94
CA THR A 231 -1.94 7.81 4.53
C THR A 231 -2.95 6.67 4.40
N THR A 232 -3.69 6.67 3.31
CA THR A 232 -4.61 5.59 2.93
C THR A 232 -3.99 4.61 1.95
N SER A 233 -2.77 4.89 1.47
CA SER A 233 -2.11 4.02 0.49
C SER A 233 -0.60 4.05 0.65
N VAL A 234 0.02 2.89 0.45
CA VAL A 234 1.46 2.70 0.27
C VAL A 234 1.70 1.76 -0.88
N THR A 235 2.75 2.02 -1.64
CA THR A 235 3.21 1.15 -2.73
C THR A 235 4.63 0.70 -2.42
N ASN A 236 4.87 -0.60 -2.55
CA ASN A 236 6.19 -1.20 -2.37
C ASN A 236 6.85 -0.89 -1.00
N LEU A 237 6.03 -0.86 0.07
CA LEU A 237 6.50 -0.60 1.44
C LEU A 237 7.55 -1.65 1.85
N PRO A 238 8.74 -1.23 2.34
CA PRO A 238 9.83 -2.15 2.69
C PRO A 238 9.59 -2.81 4.06
N LEU A 239 8.75 -3.84 4.14
CA LEU A 239 8.44 -4.54 5.40
C LEU A 239 9.69 -5.17 6.03
N ASP A 240 10.64 -5.63 5.22
CA ASP A 240 11.95 -6.14 5.70
C ASP A 240 12.75 -5.09 6.49
N ALA A 241 12.63 -3.81 6.15
CA ALA A 241 13.30 -2.74 6.89
C ALA A 241 12.71 -2.58 8.30
N PHE A 242 11.39 -2.73 8.47
CA PHE A 242 10.74 -2.76 9.79
C PHE A 242 11.14 -4.00 10.59
N VAL A 243 11.19 -5.17 9.96
CA VAL A 243 11.67 -6.41 10.60
C VAL A 243 13.12 -6.24 11.07
N LYS A 244 13.98 -5.63 10.25
CA LYS A 244 15.38 -5.34 10.61
C LYS A 244 15.45 -4.39 11.82
N ASP A 245 14.66 -3.33 11.84
CA ASP A 245 14.62 -2.39 12.97
C ASP A 245 14.09 -3.06 14.24
N ALA A 246 12.98 -3.81 14.17
CA ALA A 246 12.44 -4.57 15.30
C ALA A 246 13.42 -5.62 15.83
N THR A 247 14.24 -6.22 14.96
CA THR A 247 15.30 -7.17 15.32
C THR A 247 16.45 -6.45 16.01
N ALA A 248 16.90 -5.32 15.49
CA ALA A 248 17.95 -4.51 16.12
C ALA A 248 17.56 -4.06 17.53
N ARG A 249 16.26 -3.85 17.78
CA ARG A 249 15.70 -3.52 19.10
C ARG A 249 15.51 -4.73 20.02
N GLY A 250 15.76 -5.93 19.54
CA GLY A 250 15.63 -7.16 20.31
C GLY A 250 14.19 -7.65 20.53
N VAL A 251 13.19 -7.02 19.91
CA VAL A 251 11.79 -7.45 19.99
C VAL A 251 11.55 -8.69 19.14
N VAL A 252 12.06 -8.68 17.93
CA VAL A 252 12.07 -9.85 17.04
C VAL A 252 13.43 -10.54 17.13
N LYS A 253 13.45 -11.88 17.14
CA LYS A 253 14.71 -12.64 17.19
C LYS A 253 15.08 -13.15 15.79
N THR A 254 16.36 -13.12 15.47
CA THR A 254 16.90 -13.62 14.19
C THR A 254 16.63 -15.11 13.95
N ALA A 255 16.48 -15.88 15.03
CA ALA A 255 16.17 -17.31 14.98
C ALA A 255 14.67 -17.61 14.71
N TRP A 256 13.81 -16.60 14.69
CA TRP A 256 12.38 -16.76 14.47
C TRP A 256 12.01 -16.69 13.00
N TYR A 257 10.71 -16.87 12.74
CA TYR A 257 10.11 -16.85 11.41
C TYR A 257 9.04 -15.76 11.35
N VAL A 258 8.97 -15.04 10.24
CA VAL A 258 7.76 -14.31 9.85
C VAL A 258 6.74 -15.36 9.43
N THR A 259 5.62 -15.46 10.12
CA THR A 259 4.59 -16.47 9.83
C THR A 259 3.55 -15.94 8.87
N SER A 260 3.14 -14.67 9.03
CA SER A 260 2.16 -14.02 8.15
C SER A 260 2.36 -12.51 8.11
N VAL A 261 1.89 -11.93 7.01
CA VAL A 261 1.67 -10.50 6.83
C VAL A 261 0.18 -10.29 6.62
N GLN A 262 -0.43 -9.52 7.49
CA GLN A 262 -1.84 -9.16 7.44
C GLN A 262 -1.98 -7.64 7.24
N ALA A 263 -3.07 -7.17 6.65
CA ALA A 263 -3.38 -5.74 6.52
C ALA A 263 -4.90 -5.52 6.52
N GLY A 264 -5.34 -4.54 7.28
CA GLY A 264 -6.75 -4.26 7.47
C GLY A 264 -7.01 -3.10 8.40
N PHE A 265 -8.09 -3.23 9.16
CA PHE A 265 -8.57 -2.20 10.07
C PHE A 265 -8.79 -2.78 11.46
N GLU A 266 -8.56 -1.97 12.48
CA GLU A 266 -9.07 -2.24 13.82
C GLU A 266 -10.18 -1.23 14.14
N PRO A 267 -11.46 -1.55 13.85
CA PRO A 267 -12.57 -0.72 14.30
C PRO A 267 -12.70 -0.79 15.83
N TRP A 268 -12.73 0.36 16.46
CA TRP A 268 -13.11 0.52 17.88
C TRP A 268 -14.60 0.86 17.99
N THR A 269 -15.06 1.75 17.10
CA THR A 269 -16.47 2.09 16.94
C THR A 269 -16.74 2.37 15.46
N GLY A 270 -17.85 1.84 14.95
CA GLY A 270 -18.27 2.07 13.56
C GLY A 270 -17.33 1.39 12.56
N GLY A 271 -17.00 2.08 11.48
CA GLY A 271 -16.14 1.57 10.41
C GLY A 271 -16.89 0.97 9.22
N GLN A 272 -18.23 0.99 9.21
CA GLN A 272 -18.99 0.57 8.03
C GLN A 272 -18.59 1.41 6.81
N GLY A 273 -18.37 0.74 5.67
CA GLY A 273 -17.88 1.36 4.44
C GLY A 273 -16.36 1.41 4.32
N LEU A 274 -15.59 0.96 5.32
CA LEU A 274 -14.15 0.74 5.18
C LEU A 274 -13.88 -0.31 4.11
N ARG A 275 -12.87 -0.06 3.28
CA ARG A 275 -12.52 -0.94 2.18
C ARG A 275 -11.01 -1.06 2.03
N VAL A 276 -10.51 -2.26 1.97
CA VAL A 276 -9.19 -2.56 1.39
C VAL A 276 -9.39 -2.71 -0.11
N SER A 277 -8.85 -1.81 -0.90
CA SER A 277 -8.99 -1.81 -2.36
C SER A 277 -7.87 -2.57 -3.07
N ASN A 278 -6.69 -2.65 -2.43
CA ASN A 278 -5.56 -3.42 -2.94
C ASN A 278 -4.66 -3.87 -1.80
N PHE A 279 -4.25 -5.13 -1.84
CA PHE A 279 -3.25 -5.72 -0.95
C PHE A 279 -2.37 -6.69 -1.73
N SER A 280 -1.06 -6.52 -1.58
CA SER A 280 -0.09 -7.48 -2.10
C SER A 280 1.08 -7.64 -1.15
N VAL A 281 1.64 -8.83 -1.10
CA VAL A 281 2.87 -9.14 -0.38
C VAL A 281 3.77 -9.96 -1.29
N LEU A 282 5.00 -9.50 -1.46
CA LEU A 282 6.03 -10.13 -2.27
C LEU A 282 7.28 -10.36 -1.41
N ARG A 283 7.86 -11.53 -1.50
CA ARG A 283 9.17 -11.85 -0.92
C ARG A 283 10.13 -12.26 -2.01
N ASN A 284 11.28 -11.57 -2.11
CA ASN A 284 12.29 -11.80 -3.15
C ASN A 284 11.72 -11.78 -4.59
N GLY A 285 10.67 -10.95 -4.81
CA GLY A 285 10.01 -10.77 -6.10
C GLY A 285 8.90 -11.79 -6.43
N ALA A 286 8.59 -12.72 -5.53
CA ALA A 286 7.55 -13.76 -5.73
C ALA A 286 6.30 -13.51 -4.87
#